data_fa4bee12d8f1a386d10c22181d7b3e18
#
_entry.id   fa4bee12d8f1a386d10c22181d7b3e18
#
_cell.length_a   1.000
_cell.length_b   1.000
_cell.length_c   1.000
_cell.angle_alpha   90.00
_cell.angle_beta   90.00
_cell.angle_gamma   90.00
#
_symmetry.space_group_name_H-M   'P 1'
#
loop_
_entity.id
_entity.type
_entity.pdbx_description
1 polymer ?
#
loop_
_entity_poly.entity_id
_entity_poly.type
_entity_poly.pdbx_seq_one_letter_code
_entity_poly.pdbx_strand_id
1 'polypeptide(L)'
;MGPCIPGREGAAEGVSGETKVLLETHNFEASPKAIDDLKTGVVDERLVNTLQAITEEHRICVDAFKEGHYFLSGVPDGSLIPASYGEAGGLPNTHYYGRAADIRRVDGKPVRSNGEDPKVLNVGEIIADIPPQERPDQIIGPESWVEALDRSREEGWILAADQLKLHEDHLHVGYMRTVGTWNAQ
;
A
#
# COMPACT_ATOMS: atom_id res chain seq x y z
N MET A 1 12.48 -9.69 -5.30
CA MET A 1 11.89 -9.22 -4.04
C MET A 1 12.91 -9.40 -2.92
N GLY A 2 13.20 -8.33 -2.16
CA GLY A 2 14.15 -8.34 -1.05
C GLY A 2 13.59 -9.01 0.22
N PRO A 3 14.42 -9.26 1.23
CA PRO A 3 13.93 -9.76 2.52
C PRO A 3 13.08 -8.68 3.21
N CYS A 4 12.09 -9.11 4.02
CA CYS A 4 11.44 -8.21 4.97
C CYS A 4 12.36 -8.04 6.18
N ILE A 5 12.60 -6.83 6.58
CA ILE A 5 13.34 -6.48 7.79
C ILE A 5 12.44 -5.65 8.73
N PRO A 6 12.62 -5.76 10.04
CA PRO A 6 11.88 -4.95 11.01
C PRO A 6 12.10 -3.46 10.77
N GLY A 7 11.03 -2.66 10.82
CA GLY A 7 11.09 -1.20 10.64
C GLY A 7 12.06 -0.51 11.58
N ARG A 8 12.11 -0.97 12.85
CA ARG A 8 13.00 -0.43 13.91
C ARG A 8 14.49 -0.48 13.59
N GLU A 9 14.94 -1.39 12.71
CA GLU A 9 16.34 -1.44 12.29
C GLU A 9 16.71 -0.22 11.42
N GLY A 10 15.70 0.52 11.02
CA GLY A 10 15.82 1.67 10.16
C GLY A 10 15.52 3.02 10.81
N ALA A 11 15.09 3.09 12.05
CA ALA A 11 14.70 4.35 12.68
C ALA A 11 15.85 5.38 12.65
N ALA A 12 15.65 6.43 11.86
CA ALA A 12 16.60 7.52 11.71
C ALA A 12 16.12 8.78 12.44
N GLU A 13 17.05 9.60 12.91
CA GLU A 13 16.75 10.95 13.39
C GLU A 13 16.17 11.79 12.24
N GLY A 14 15.09 12.52 12.51
CA GLY A 14 14.52 13.49 11.55
C GLY A 14 13.29 13.05 10.76
N VAL A 15 12.77 11.83 10.95
CA VAL A 15 11.48 11.42 10.37
C VAL A 15 10.30 12.00 11.15
N SER A 16 9.11 12.11 10.51
CA SER A 16 7.89 12.58 11.18
C SER A 16 7.51 11.68 12.36
N GLY A 17 6.71 12.20 13.28
CA GLY A 17 6.25 11.45 14.46
C GLY A 17 5.53 10.16 14.06
N GLU A 18 4.65 10.25 13.08
CA GLU A 18 3.84 9.14 12.58
C GLU A 18 4.71 8.08 11.90
N THR A 19 5.65 8.49 11.05
CA THR A 19 6.61 7.58 10.43
C THR A 19 7.46 6.86 11.47
N LYS A 20 7.89 7.57 12.52
CA LYS A 20 8.65 6.98 13.62
C LYS A 20 7.82 5.92 14.36
N VAL A 21 6.56 6.21 14.68
CA VAL A 21 5.65 5.26 15.33
C VAL A 21 5.51 3.99 14.48
N LEU A 22 5.29 4.14 13.15
CA LEU A 22 5.19 2.98 12.24
C LEU A 22 6.49 2.17 12.24
N LEU A 23 7.65 2.81 12.11
CA LEU A 23 8.95 2.12 12.08
C LEU A 23 9.27 1.39 13.39
N GLU A 24 8.84 1.92 14.54
CA GLU A 24 9.11 1.34 15.86
C GLU A 24 8.14 0.21 16.24
N THR A 25 6.99 0.08 15.58
CA THR A 25 6.07 -1.02 15.88
C THR A 25 6.65 -2.37 15.46
N HIS A 26 6.47 -3.39 16.31
CA HIS A 26 6.92 -4.75 16.03
C HIS A 26 6.12 -5.46 14.92
N ASN A 27 4.98 -4.91 14.55
CA ASN A 27 4.10 -5.43 13.50
C ASN A 27 4.44 -4.87 12.10
N PHE A 28 5.44 -3.99 12.00
CA PHE A 28 5.86 -3.44 10.71
C PHE A 28 7.20 -4.01 10.26
N GLU A 29 7.16 -4.64 9.11
CA GLU A 29 8.33 -5.09 8.36
C GLU A 29 8.25 -4.53 6.93
N ALA A 30 9.39 -4.25 6.33
CA ALA A 30 9.43 -3.80 4.96
C ALA A 30 10.73 -4.22 4.24
N SER A 31 10.77 -4.04 2.92
CA SER A 31 12.01 -4.17 2.18
C SER A 31 12.99 -3.05 2.56
N PRO A 32 14.30 -3.22 2.38
CA PRO A 32 15.26 -2.14 2.63
C PRO A 32 14.94 -0.84 1.88
N LYS A 33 14.52 -0.92 0.62
CA LYS A 33 14.13 0.26 -0.17
C LYS A 33 12.90 0.97 0.41
N ALA A 34 11.90 0.22 0.84
CA ALA A 34 10.71 0.78 1.48
C ALA A 34 11.05 1.44 2.83
N ILE A 35 11.97 0.88 3.60
CA ILE A 35 12.50 1.54 4.81
C ILE A 35 13.19 2.87 4.45
N ASP A 36 13.99 2.90 3.39
CA ASP A 36 14.67 4.12 2.96
C ASP A 36 13.69 5.19 2.48
N ASP A 37 12.62 4.81 1.77
CA ASP A 37 11.54 5.73 1.37
C ASP A 37 10.88 6.39 2.60
N LEU A 38 10.58 5.61 3.64
CA LEU A 38 10.02 6.14 4.89
C LEU A 38 10.99 7.12 5.57
N LYS A 39 12.28 6.78 5.65
CA LYS A 39 13.31 7.64 6.26
C LYS A 39 13.54 8.94 5.53
N THR A 40 13.45 8.92 4.21
CA THR A 40 13.64 10.11 3.38
C THR A 40 12.41 11.01 3.33
N GLY A 41 11.29 10.59 3.95
CA GLY A 41 10.04 11.37 4.02
C GLY A 41 9.33 11.52 2.68
N VAL A 42 9.56 10.61 1.73
CA VAL A 42 8.88 10.63 0.42
C VAL A 42 7.54 9.93 0.43
N VAL A 43 7.19 9.25 1.54
CA VAL A 43 5.93 8.53 1.69
C VAL A 43 4.85 9.48 2.24
N ASP A 44 3.67 9.45 1.61
CA ASP A 44 2.51 10.27 2.01
C ASP A 44 2.05 9.90 3.44
N GLU A 45 1.86 10.89 4.28
CA GLU A 45 1.50 10.70 5.69
C GLU A 45 0.16 9.97 5.88
N ARG A 46 -0.81 10.17 4.97
CA ARG A 46 -2.09 9.44 5.01
C ARG A 46 -1.86 7.94 4.84
N LEU A 47 -0.90 7.57 3.98
CA LEU A 47 -0.53 6.17 3.79
C LEU A 47 0.14 5.61 5.04
N VAL A 48 1.02 6.38 5.69
CA VAL A 48 1.62 6.00 6.98
C VAL A 48 0.53 5.73 8.03
N ASN A 49 -0.47 6.60 8.14
CA ASN A 49 -1.59 6.44 9.09
C ASN A 49 -2.43 5.20 8.78
N THR A 50 -2.68 4.91 7.49
CA THR A 50 -3.38 3.68 7.09
C THR A 50 -2.59 2.43 7.49
N LEU A 51 -1.29 2.43 7.27
CA LEU A 51 -0.44 1.30 7.67
C LEU A 51 -0.36 1.15 9.19
N GLN A 52 -0.38 2.24 9.95
CA GLN A 52 -0.47 2.18 11.41
C GLN A 52 -1.77 1.50 11.85
N ALA A 53 -2.93 1.87 11.28
CA ALA A 53 -4.20 1.23 11.60
C ALA A 53 -4.14 -0.29 11.34
N ILE A 54 -3.55 -0.71 10.22
CA ILE A 54 -3.39 -2.14 9.92
C ILE A 54 -2.44 -2.81 10.93
N THR A 55 -1.35 -2.13 11.32
CA THR A 55 -0.35 -2.70 12.24
C THR A 55 -0.81 -2.75 13.70
N GLU A 56 -1.93 -2.16 14.06
CA GLU A 56 -2.55 -2.37 15.37
C GLU A 56 -2.98 -3.83 15.57
N GLU A 57 -3.42 -4.51 14.49
CA GLU A 57 -3.94 -5.86 14.55
C GLU A 57 -3.07 -6.89 13.84
N HIS A 58 -2.38 -6.51 12.75
CA HIS A 58 -1.64 -7.44 11.89
C HIS A 58 -0.18 -7.05 11.70
N ARG A 59 0.68 -8.06 11.69
CA ARG A 59 2.05 -7.87 11.22
C ARG A 59 2.07 -7.90 9.69
N ILE A 60 2.55 -6.81 9.09
CA ILE A 60 2.64 -6.68 7.64
C ILE A 60 4.09 -6.58 7.16
N CYS A 61 4.31 -7.00 5.91
CA CYS A 61 5.55 -6.72 5.20
C CYS A 61 5.26 -5.93 3.93
N VAL A 62 5.73 -4.68 3.87
CA VAL A 62 5.64 -3.81 2.70
C VAL A 62 6.84 -4.06 1.79
N ASP A 63 6.60 -4.34 0.51
CA ASP A 63 7.66 -4.54 -0.49
C ASP A 63 8.13 -3.24 -1.11
N ALA A 64 7.21 -2.35 -1.47
CA ALA A 64 7.53 -1.07 -2.11
C ALA A 64 6.57 0.05 -1.71
N PHE A 65 7.11 1.27 -1.61
CA PHE A 65 6.33 2.51 -1.63
C PHE A 65 6.57 3.23 -2.96
N LYS A 66 7.77 3.67 -3.22
CA LYS A 66 8.17 4.41 -4.42
C LYS A 66 9.33 3.73 -5.13
N GLU A 67 10.45 3.58 -4.46
CA GLU A 67 11.63 2.96 -5.01
C GLU A 67 11.48 1.42 -5.13
N GLY A 68 11.89 0.87 -6.26
CA GLY A 68 11.83 -0.58 -6.48
C GLY A 68 10.52 -1.10 -7.06
N HIS A 69 9.54 -0.25 -7.30
CA HIS A 69 8.30 -0.64 -7.95
C HIS A 69 8.44 -0.63 -9.47
N TYR A 70 7.96 -1.68 -10.14
CA TYR A 70 7.91 -1.78 -11.59
C TYR A 70 6.54 -1.36 -12.10
N PHE A 71 6.46 -0.23 -12.81
CA PHE A 71 5.19 0.30 -13.28
C PHE A 71 4.74 -0.27 -14.62
N LEU A 72 5.69 -0.39 -15.55
CA LEU A 72 5.42 -0.84 -16.90
C LEU A 72 6.52 -1.78 -17.39
N SER A 73 6.14 -2.74 -18.25
CA SER A 73 7.11 -3.57 -18.94
C SER A 73 8.10 -2.70 -19.75
N GLY A 74 9.39 -2.94 -19.59
CA GLY A 74 10.43 -2.19 -20.27
C GLY A 74 10.83 -0.87 -19.63
N VAL A 75 10.18 -0.45 -18.54
CA VAL A 75 10.62 0.70 -17.75
C VAL A 75 11.60 0.21 -16.69
N PRO A 76 12.79 0.83 -16.55
CA PRO A 76 13.75 0.45 -15.52
C PRO A 76 13.16 0.59 -14.11
N ASP A 77 13.56 -0.32 -13.23
CA ASP A 77 13.22 -0.26 -11.81
C ASP A 77 13.65 1.09 -11.20
N GLY A 78 12.78 1.67 -10.39
CA GLY A 78 13.01 2.97 -9.76
C GLY A 78 12.90 4.15 -10.71
N SER A 79 12.55 3.95 -11.98
CA SER A 79 12.30 5.06 -12.89
C SER A 79 11.07 5.84 -12.46
N LEU A 80 11.22 7.15 -12.40
CA LEU A 80 10.14 8.06 -12.08
C LEU A 80 9.26 8.26 -13.29
N ILE A 81 8.06 7.68 -13.26
CA ILE A 81 7.06 7.79 -14.32
C ILE A 81 6.05 8.87 -13.92
N PRO A 82 5.79 9.87 -14.78
CA PRO A 82 4.77 10.88 -14.50
C PRO A 82 3.40 10.25 -14.20
N ALA A 83 2.65 10.83 -13.30
CA ALA A 83 1.31 10.35 -12.96
C ALA A 83 0.31 10.36 -14.14
N SER A 84 0.63 11.09 -15.22
CA SER A 84 -0.11 11.02 -16.48
C SER A 84 0.07 9.69 -17.22
N TYR A 85 1.12 8.95 -16.89
CA TYR A 85 1.24 7.54 -17.28
C TYR A 85 0.45 6.73 -16.26
N GLY A 86 -0.60 6.09 -16.68
CA GLY A 86 -1.28 5.11 -15.82
C GLY A 86 -0.37 3.91 -15.56
N GLU A 87 -0.63 3.21 -14.50
CA GLU A 87 -0.24 1.82 -14.34
C GLU A 87 -0.95 0.94 -15.39
N ALA A 88 -0.66 -0.35 -15.44
CA ALA A 88 -1.42 -1.25 -16.29
C ALA A 88 -2.94 -1.06 -16.06
N GLY A 89 -3.71 -0.96 -17.14
CA GLY A 89 -5.15 -0.66 -17.05
C GLY A 89 -5.50 0.83 -16.91
N GLY A 90 -4.52 1.76 -17.03
CA GLY A 90 -4.76 3.20 -17.06
C GLY A 90 -5.03 3.86 -15.71
N LEU A 91 -4.72 3.19 -14.61
CA LEU A 91 -4.81 3.78 -13.27
C LEU A 91 -3.71 4.83 -13.04
N PRO A 92 -3.96 5.86 -12.21
CA PRO A 92 -2.92 6.78 -11.79
C PRO A 92 -1.77 6.05 -11.07
N ASN A 93 -0.53 6.42 -11.41
CA ASN A 93 0.64 5.86 -10.76
C ASN A 93 0.86 6.49 -9.38
N THR A 94 0.27 5.90 -8.36
CA THR A 94 0.34 6.38 -6.97
C THR A 94 1.72 6.15 -6.35
N HIS A 95 2.45 5.11 -6.76
CA HIS A 95 3.82 4.87 -6.31
C HIS A 95 4.79 5.97 -6.74
N TYR A 96 4.61 6.55 -7.92
CA TYR A 96 5.45 7.66 -8.38
C TYR A 96 5.55 8.80 -7.36
N TYR A 97 4.47 9.07 -6.64
CA TYR A 97 4.39 10.13 -5.64
C TYR A 97 4.61 9.66 -4.20
N GLY A 98 4.98 8.41 -3.97
CA GLY A 98 5.08 7.85 -2.61
C GLY A 98 3.72 7.73 -1.92
N ARG A 99 2.64 7.58 -2.68
CA ARG A 99 1.25 7.52 -2.19
C ARG A 99 0.65 6.12 -2.23
N ALA A 100 1.46 5.10 -2.45
CA ALA A 100 1.02 3.70 -2.43
C ALA A 100 1.98 2.79 -1.67
N ALA A 101 1.44 1.68 -1.19
CA ALA A 101 2.18 0.60 -0.57
C ALA A 101 1.74 -0.75 -1.15
N ASP A 102 2.72 -1.61 -1.44
CA ASP A 102 2.49 -3.00 -1.80
C ASP A 102 2.78 -3.89 -0.60
N ILE A 103 1.72 -4.43 0.02
CA ILE A 103 1.81 -5.34 1.17
C ILE A 103 1.82 -6.77 0.65
N ARG A 104 2.94 -7.46 0.77
CA ARG A 104 3.09 -8.83 0.26
C ARG A 104 2.87 -9.93 1.26
N ARG A 105 2.89 -9.63 2.56
CA ARG A 105 2.63 -10.59 3.64
C ARG A 105 1.79 -9.97 4.75
N VAL A 106 0.94 -10.81 5.31
CA VAL A 106 0.14 -10.52 6.50
C VAL A 106 0.37 -11.65 7.50
N ASP A 107 0.79 -11.33 8.72
CA ASP A 107 1.08 -12.29 9.80
C ASP A 107 2.04 -13.42 9.38
N GLY A 108 3.03 -13.06 8.58
CA GLY A 108 4.05 -14.00 8.08
C GLY A 108 3.63 -14.83 6.88
N LYS A 109 2.34 -14.83 6.48
CA LYS A 109 1.85 -15.52 5.28
C LYS A 109 1.94 -14.62 4.06
N PRO A 110 2.41 -15.13 2.89
CA PRO A 110 2.33 -14.37 1.66
C PRO A 110 0.88 -14.14 1.25
N VAL A 111 0.55 -12.99 0.68
CA VAL A 111 -0.78 -12.72 0.09
C VAL A 111 -1.06 -13.69 -1.06
N ARG A 112 -0.03 -13.96 -1.88
CA ARG A 112 -0.11 -14.98 -2.95
C ARG A 112 -0.66 -16.30 -2.42
N SER A 113 -1.73 -16.78 -3.00
CA SER A 113 -2.42 -18.03 -2.63
C SER A 113 -3.07 -18.02 -1.23
N ASN A 114 -3.16 -16.89 -0.56
CA ASN A 114 -3.82 -16.72 0.74
C ASN A 114 -4.81 -15.54 0.76
N GLY A 115 -5.33 -15.12 -0.40
CA GLY A 115 -6.27 -14.01 -0.49
C GLY A 115 -7.54 -14.20 0.36
N GLU A 116 -7.98 -15.44 0.56
CA GLU A 116 -9.15 -15.80 1.38
C GLU A 116 -8.80 -16.09 2.86
N ASP A 117 -7.52 -15.99 3.24
CA ASP A 117 -7.16 -16.15 4.65
C ASP A 117 -7.86 -15.06 5.49
N PRO A 118 -8.55 -15.41 6.58
CA PRO A 118 -9.29 -14.44 7.39
C PRO A 118 -8.47 -13.23 7.82
N LYS A 119 -7.16 -13.38 8.02
CA LYS A 119 -6.27 -12.28 8.40
C LYS A 119 -5.97 -11.34 7.23
N VAL A 120 -5.85 -11.89 6.04
CA VAL A 120 -5.69 -11.08 4.81
C VAL A 120 -6.98 -10.33 4.51
N LEU A 121 -8.14 -10.98 4.65
CA LEU A 121 -9.46 -10.34 4.51
C LEU A 121 -9.66 -9.23 5.54
N ASN A 122 -9.26 -9.46 6.81
CA ASN A 122 -9.41 -8.46 7.86
C ASN A 122 -8.62 -7.17 7.56
N VAL A 123 -7.49 -7.24 6.85
CA VAL A 123 -6.80 -6.03 6.38
C VAL A 123 -7.71 -5.18 5.48
N GLY A 124 -8.48 -5.82 4.60
CA GLY A 124 -9.46 -5.13 3.77
C GLY A 124 -10.59 -4.50 4.60
N GLU A 125 -11.06 -5.18 5.63
CA GLU A 125 -12.09 -4.66 6.55
C GLU A 125 -11.57 -3.45 7.33
N ILE A 126 -10.35 -3.52 7.88
CA ILE A 126 -9.70 -2.39 8.57
C ILE A 126 -9.63 -1.17 7.64
N ILE A 127 -9.21 -1.36 6.38
CA ILE A 127 -9.17 -0.26 5.41
C ILE A 127 -10.58 0.30 5.17
N ALA A 128 -11.59 -0.55 5.07
CA ALA A 128 -12.98 -0.14 4.85
C ALA A 128 -13.56 0.66 6.03
N ASP A 129 -13.10 0.41 7.23
CA ASP A 129 -13.53 1.10 8.46
C ASP A 129 -12.88 2.50 8.62
N ILE A 130 -11.83 2.80 7.87
CA ILE A 130 -11.25 4.15 7.84
C ILE A 130 -12.31 5.14 7.33
N PRO A 131 -12.48 6.30 7.97
CA PRO A 131 -13.44 7.31 7.51
C PRO A 131 -13.25 7.65 6.03
N PRO A 132 -14.33 7.82 5.23
CA PRO A 132 -14.23 7.99 3.78
C PRO A 132 -13.29 9.10 3.31
N GLN A 133 -13.16 10.18 4.09
CA GLN A 133 -12.26 11.30 3.78
C GLN A 133 -10.77 10.98 3.99
N GLU A 134 -10.47 9.97 4.79
CA GLU A 134 -9.11 9.54 5.15
C GLU A 134 -8.73 8.22 4.48
N ARG A 135 -9.72 7.49 3.97
CA ARG A 135 -9.56 6.18 3.35
C ARG A 135 -8.76 6.26 2.06
N PRO A 136 -7.90 5.27 1.79
CA PRO A 136 -7.32 5.08 0.46
C PRO A 136 -8.40 5.01 -0.63
N ASP A 137 -8.10 5.50 -1.82
CA ASP A 137 -9.02 5.52 -2.95
C ASP A 137 -8.49 4.76 -4.19
N GLN A 138 -7.43 3.99 -3.99
CA GLN A 138 -6.91 3.01 -4.93
C GLN A 138 -6.53 1.75 -4.16
N ILE A 139 -7.52 0.89 -3.91
CA ILE A 139 -7.35 -0.35 -3.14
C ILE A 139 -7.49 -1.53 -4.10
N ILE A 140 -6.45 -2.35 -4.21
CA ILE A 140 -6.45 -3.53 -5.07
C ILE A 140 -5.96 -4.72 -4.25
N GLY A 141 -6.77 -5.76 -4.20
CA GLY A 141 -6.43 -7.01 -3.56
C GLY A 141 -6.53 -8.18 -4.53
N PRO A 142 -6.35 -9.41 -4.03
CA PRO A 142 -6.59 -10.61 -4.80
C PRO A 142 -8.04 -10.68 -5.32
N GLU A 143 -8.28 -11.41 -6.41
CA GLU A 143 -9.60 -11.56 -6.99
C GLU A 143 -10.67 -12.05 -5.98
N SER A 144 -10.26 -12.90 -5.05
CA SER A 144 -11.12 -13.40 -3.96
C SER A 144 -11.70 -12.29 -3.07
N TRP A 145 -11.09 -11.12 -3.01
CA TRP A 145 -11.59 -9.98 -2.23
C TRP A 145 -12.89 -9.38 -2.81
N VAL A 146 -13.10 -9.51 -4.11
CA VAL A 146 -14.32 -8.97 -4.77
C VAL A 146 -15.58 -9.56 -4.15
N GLU A 147 -15.61 -10.88 -3.99
CA GLU A 147 -16.77 -11.57 -3.40
C GLU A 147 -16.74 -11.53 -1.86
N ALA A 148 -15.57 -11.77 -1.26
CA ALA A 148 -15.48 -11.92 0.18
C ALA A 148 -15.71 -10.62 0.95
N LEU A 149 -15.31 -9.46 0.40
CA LEU A 149 -15.47 -8.16 1.05
C LEU A 149 -16.68 -7.38 0.54
N ASP A 150 -17.22 -7.73 -0.64
CA ASP A 150 -18.38 -7.08 -1.28
C ASP A 150 -18.29 -5.54 -1.27
N ARG A 151 -17.11 -5.01 -1.64
CA ARG A 151 -16.83 -3.58 -1.62
C ARG A 151 -17.04 -2.94 -2.99
N SER A 152 -17.29 -1.64 -3.00
CA SER A 152 -17.62 -0.90 -4.22
C SER A 152 -16.48 0.01 -4.71
N ARG A 153 -16.59 0.45 -5.95
CA ARG A 153 -15.66 1.43 -6.54
C ARG A 153 -15.76 2.79 -5.87
N GLU A 154 -16.93 3.16 -5.38
CA GLU A 154 -17.18 4.41 -4.66
C GLU A 154 -16.43 4.45 -3.33
N GLU A 155 -16.10 3.29 -2.78
CA GLU A 155 -15.29 3.15 -1.58
C GLU A 155 -13.78 3.11 -1.88
N GLY A 156 -13.35 3.27 -3.14
CA GLY A 156 -11.95 3.29 -3.55
C GLY A 156 -11.40 1.94 -4.02
N TRP A 157 -12.24 0.92 -4.15
CA TRP A 157 -11.82 -0.42 -4.59
C TRP A 157 -11.74 -0.50 -6.12
N ILE A 158 -10.65 -1.03 -6.62
CA ILE A 158 -10.45 -1.29 -8.05
C ILE A 158 -10.83 -2.73 -8.34
N LEU A 159 -11.88 -2.90 -9.14
CA LEU A 159 -12.49 -4.21 -9.43
C LEU A 159 -12.27 -4.66 -10.88
N ALA A 160 -11.34 -4.04 -11.59
CA ALA A 160 -11.03 -4.42 -12.96
C ALA A 160 -10.22 -5.72 -13.00
N ALA A 161 -10.67 -6.71 -13.76
CA ALA A 161 -10.12 -8.07 -13.77
C ALA A 161 -8.61 -8.12 -14.10
N ASP A 162 -8.13 -7.25 -14.98
CA ASP A 162 -6.72 -7.14 -15.31
C ASP A 162 -5.90 -6.63 -14.12
N GLN A 163 -6.45 -5.70 -13.32
CA GLN A 163 -5.81 -5.18 -12.12
C GLN A 163 -5.78 -6.24 -11.00
N LEU A 164 -6.89 -6.92 -10.76
CA LEU A 164 -6.98 -8.00 -9.77
C LEU A 164 -5.94 -9.09 -10.06
N LYS A 165 -5.80 -9.48 -11.35
CA LYS A 165 -4.81 -10.47 -11.77
C LYS A 165 -3.37 -10.03 -11.55
N LEU A 166 -3.07 -8.74 -11.73
CA LEU A 166 -1.74 -8.18 -11.47
C LEU A 166 -1.42 -8.14 -9.98
N HIS A 167 -2.44 -8.09 -9.12
CA HIS A 167 -2.31 -7.95 -7.66
C HIS A 167 -2.66 -9.24 -6.89
N GLU A 168 -2.55 -10.41 -7.54
CA GLU A 168 -2.78 -11.71 -6.86
C GLU A 168 -1.76 -12.04 -5.77
N ASP A 169 -0.62 -11.36 -5.74
CA ASP A 169 0.49 -11.67 -4.84
C ASP A 169 0.78 -10.59 -3.79
N HIS A 170 0.04 -9.48 -3.81
CA HIS A 170 0.16 -8.40 -2.85
C HIS A 170 -1.13 -7.60 -2.74
N LEU A 171 -1.25 -6.81 -1.68
CA LEU A 171 -2.31 -5.83 -1.51
C LEU A 171 -1.74 -4.47 -1.88
N HIS A 172 -2.34 -3.82 -2.86
CA HIS A 172 -2.02 -2.44 -3.21
C HIS A 172 -2.95 -1.48 -2.46
N VAL A 173 -2.37 -0.56 -1.73
CA VAL A 173 -3.11 0.45 -0.95
C VAL A 173 -2.57 1.82 -1.32
N GLY A 174 -3.39 2.65 -1.97
CA GLY A 174 -2.92 3.90 -2.52
C GLY A 174 -3.91 5.07 -2.45
N TYR A 175 -3.37 6.27 -2.62
CA TYR A 175 -4.09 7.55 -2.63
C TYR A 175 -3.92 8.24 -3.98
N MET A 176 -4.94 8.21 -4.84
CA MET A 176 -4.99 8.96 -6.09
C MET A 176 -5.17 10.45 -5.83
N ARG A 177 -5.97 10.80 -4.84
CA ARG A 177 -6.29 12.19 -4.49
C ARG A 177 -5.10 12.89 -3.85
N THR A 178 -4.83 14.11 -4.28
CA THR A 178 -3.87 15.00 -3.62
C THR A 178 -4.50 15.62 -2.38
N VAL A 179 -3.67 15.95 -1.38
CA VAL A 179 -4.13 16.68 -0.19
C VAL A 179 -4.74 18.02 -0.64
N GLY A 180 -5.98 18.29 -0.25
CA GLY A 180 -6.67 19.55 -0.56
C GLY A 180 -7.72 19.49 -1.68
N THR A 181 -7.92 18.36 -2.36
CA THR A 181 -8.95 18.22 -3.42
C THR A 181 -10.35 17.82 -2.89
N TRP A 182 -10.55 17.82 -1.59
CA TRP A 182 -11.82 17.42 -0.95
C TRP A 182 -12.91 18.52 -0.89
N ASN A 183 -12.68 19.66 -1.52
CA ASN A 183 -13.72 20.70 -1.61
C ASN A 183 -14.32 20.70 -3.00
N ALA A 184 -15.29 19.86 -3.24
CA ALA A 184 -16.36 20.02 -4.20
C ALA A 184 -16.79 18.71 -4.86
N GLN A 185 -17.67 17.98 -4.23
CA GLN A 185 -18.86 17.47 -4.93
C GLN A 185 -19.94 17.12 -3.92
#